data_8a41a3c5fec7975c39271ea516c002de
#
_entry.id   8a41a3c5fec7975c39271ea516c002de
#
_cell.length_a   1.000
_cell.length_b   1.000
_cell.length_c   1.000
_cell.angle_alpha   90.00
_cell.angle_beta   90.00
_cell.angle_gamma   90.00
#
_symmetry.space_group_name_H-M   'P 1'
#
loop_
_entity.id
_entity.type
_entity.pdbx_description
1 polymer ?
#
loop_
_entity_poly.entity_id
_entity_poly.type
_entity_poly.pdbx_seq_one_letter_code
_entity_poly.pdbx_strand_id
1 'polypeptide(L)'
;MSVKNTTEKALQMLRTLPRVTIGNIRDNPQSKQKQKRGRAQHGGDKHGAGNKGSGQRQNHLRLGYETGNTPFYLRFGYEPYYKGHHLKREYPPISLAQLQKLIDTDRLDTQTPIDLTSICNTGLFEIRPDRLHYGVQLTDEGADEFCAKINIEVQHAPEPVIAAIERNGGVIRTAYYDPHSLYAVVNAKKWFEKGVPIPRRMLPPQDAVEYYTDARNRGYLANPEQISYERLVLAQKYGYELPKIEDDPQYEMLTQTKDPRQIFLGLNPGWVISLRDRAIIKAKE
;
A
#
# COMPACT_ATOMS: atom_id res chain seq x y z
N MET A 1 -10.28 -0.42 42.56
CA MET A 1 -10.41 -0.22 41.10
C MET A 1 -9.25 -0.89 40.41
N SER A 2 -9.51 -1.81 39.52
CA SER A 2 -8.47 -2.60 38.86
C SER A 2 -7.61 -1.74 37.95
N VAL A 3 -6.31 -1.92 37.99
CA VAL A 3 -5.31 -1.22 37.12
C VAL A 3 -5.65 -1.38 35.63
N LYS A 4 -6.31 -2.48 35.24
CA LYS A 4 -6.79 -2.73 33.87
C LYS A 4 -7.79 -1.66 33.38
N ASN A 5 -8.71 -1.20 34.25
CA ASN A 5 -9.68 -0.19 33.86
C ASN A 5 -9.09 1.21 33.60
N THR A 6 -7.95 1.53 34.21
CA THR A 6 -7.25 2.80 34.00
C THR A 6 -6.43 2.80 32.72
N THR A 7 -5.77 1.67 32.40
CA THR A 7 -5.02 1.51 31.15
C THR A 7 -5.93 1.45 29.93
N GLU A 8 -7.05 0.74 30.01
CA GLU A 8 -8.04 0.71 28.93
C GLU A 8 -8.68 2.09 28.66
N LYS A 9 -9.02 2.84 29.73
CA LYS A 9 -9.50 4.21 29.59
C LYS A 9 -8.45 5.14 28.95
N ALA A 10 -7.17 4.99 29.33
CA ALA A 10 -6.09 5.78 28.75
C ALA A 10 -5.90 5.44 27.25
N LEU A 11 -5.95 4.16 26.87
CA LEU A 11 -5.88 3.73 25.48
C LEU A 11 -7.09 4.22 24.67
N GLN A 12 -8.27 4.18 25.25
CA GLN A 12 -9.49 4.69 24.59
C GLN A 12 -9.41 6.22 24.42
N MET A 13 -8.88 6.95 25.39
CA MET A 13 -8.61 8.39 25.24
C MET A 13 -7.60 8.67 24.13
N LEU A 14 -6.51 7.91 24.04
CA LEU A 14 -5.50 8.06 22.99
C LEU A 14 -6.10 7.82 21.58
N ARG A 15 -7.03 6.87 21.43
CA ARG A 15 -7.74 6.60 20.16
C ARG A 15 -8.66 7.74 19.75
N THR A 16 -9.25 8.44 20.71
CA THR A 16 -10.20 9.56 20.46
C THR A 16 -9.52 10.91 20.29
N LEU A 17 -8.24 11.05 20.67
CA LEU A 17 -7.50 12.29 20.51
C LEU A 17 -7.24 12.58 19.02
N PRO A 18 -7.43 13.86 18.61
CA PRO A 18 -7.10 14.25 17.25
C PRO A 18 -5.62 14.03 16.96
N ARG A 19 -5.30 13.45 15.79
CA ARG A 19 -3.92 13.26 15.35
C ARG A 19 -3.19 14.60 15.24
N VAL A 20 -1.96 14.67 15.75
CA VAL A 20 -1.11 15.84 15.59
C VAL A 20 -0.60 15.85 14.15
N THR A 21 -0.98 16.90 13.40
CA THR A 21 -0.57 17.13 12.02
C THR A 21 0.02 18.52 11.89
N ILE A 22 0.74 18.80 10.80
CA ILE A 22 1.27 20.15 10.52
C ILE A 22 0.14 21.20 10.53
N GLY A 23 -1.07 20.84 10.11
CA GLY A 23 -2.23 21.76 10.06
C GLY A 23 -2.82 22.10 11.42
N ASN A 24 -2.59 21.33 12.47
CA ASN A 24 -3.14 21.58 13.80
C ASN A 24 -2.11 21.99 14.85
N ILE A 25 -0.85 22.19 14.43
CA ILE A 25 0.19 22.77 15.29
C ILE A 25 -0.13 24.25 15.51
N ARG A 26 -0.26 24.64 16.76
CA ARG A 26 -0.52 26.02 17.18
C ARG A 26 0.47 26.44 18.26
N ASP A 27 0.70 27.75 18.34
CA ASP A 27 1.53 28.31 19.40
C ASP A 27 0.92 28.02 20.78
N ASN A 28 1.79 27.88 21.78
CA ASN A 28 1.33 27.76 23.16
C ASN A 28 0.43 28.95 23.53
N PRO A 29 -0.69 28.68 24.23
CA PRO A 29 -1.46 29.79 24.84
C PRO A 29 -0.51 30.64 25.70
N GLN A 30 -0.57 31.94 25.56
CA GLN A 30 0.30 32.93 26.22
C GLN A 30 1.74 33.03 25.66
N SER A 31 2.10 32.40 24.57
CA SER A 31 3.37 32.68 23.90
C SER A 31 3.41 34.13 23.43
N LYS A 32 4.49 34.82 23.72
CA LYS A 32 4.70 36.20 23.22
C LYS A 32 4.94 36.16 21.72
N GLN A 33 4.02 36.70 20.96
CA GLN A 33 4.27 36.97 19.53
C GLN A 33 5.25 38.14 19.39
N LYS A 34 6.30 37.95 18.59
CA LYS A 34 7.20 39.05 18.24
C LYS A 34 6.45 40.07 17.41
N GLN A 35 6.17 41.22 18.04
CA GLN A 35 5.64 42.35 17.30
C GLN A 35 6.75 42.99 16.46
N LYS A 36 6.57 42.98 15.16
CA LYS A 36 7.43 43.72 14.25
C LYS A 36 6.93 45.16 14.20
N ARG A 37 7.87 46.12 14.24
CA ARG A 37 7.53 47.56 14.01
C ARG A 37 6.90 47.70 12.62
N GLY A 38 5.76 48.35 12.54
CA GLY A 38 5.10 48.64 11.27
C GLY A 38 5.84 49.72 10.47
N ARG A 39 5.49 49.93 9.23
CA ARG A 39 6.04 50.97 8.35
C ARG A 39 5.35 52.35 8.54
N ALA A 40 4.79 52.57 9.71
CA ALA A 40 4.14 53.84 10.02
C ALA A 40 5.02 54.70 10.95
N GLN A 41 4.48 55.77 11.48
CA GLN A 41 5.15 56.74 12.33
C GLN A 41 5.99 56.09 13.48
N HIS A 42 5.57 54.96 14.01
CA HIS A 42 6.28 54.24 15.07
C HIS A 42 7.24 53.15 14.54
N GLY A 43 7.49 53.08 13.24
CA GLY A 43 8.33 52.06 12.61
C GLY A 43 9.85 52.23 12.82
N GLY A 44 10.30 53.44 13.21
CA GLY A 44 11.69 53.84 13.24
C GLY A 44 12.26 54.05 11.83
N ASP A 45 13.48 54.60 11.71
CA ASP A 45 14.11 55.00 10.44
C ASP A 45 14.11 53.91 9.37
N LYS A 46 14.28 52.67 9.75
CA LYS A 46 14.45 51.56 8.82
C LYS A 46 13.34 50.53 8.88
N HIS A 47 12.29 50.79 9.59
CA HIS A 47 11.11 49.92 9.72
C HIS A 47 11.44 48.44 10.02
N GLY A 48 12.52 48.18 10.75
CA GLY A 48 12.99 46.83 11.08
C GLY A 48 13.74 46.11 9.96
N ALA A 49 14.02 46.78 8.83
CA ALA A 49 14.72 46.17 7.70
C ALA A 49 16.25 46.19 7.80
N GLY A 50 16.82 46.95 8.74
CA GLY A 50 18.26 47.07 8.92
C GLY A 50 18.96 47.85 7.79
N ASN A 51 20.26 47.56 7.57
CA ASN A 51 21.11 48.27 6.57
C ASN A 51 21.54 47.33 5.45
N LYS A 52 21.63 47.84 4.22
CA LYS A 52 22.34 47.29 3.05
C LYS A 52 21.96 45.84 2.60
N GLY A 53 21.23 45.06 3.37
CA GLY A 53 20.83 43.69 2.99
C GLY A 53 19.71 43.67 1.93
N SER A 54 19.40 42.48 1.42
CA SER A 54 18.32 42.25 0.46
C SER A 54 16.95 42.69 0.99
N GLY A 55 16.68 42.50 2.28
CA GLY A 55 15.44 42.92 2.93
C GLY A 55 15.30 44.45 2.98
N GLN A 56 16.40 45.20 3.18
CA GLN A 56 16.40 46.68 3.18
C GLN A 56 16.19 47.23 1.74
N ARG A 57 16.78 46.59 0.74
CA ARG A 57 16.64 46.97 -0.68
C ARG A 57 15.35 46.44 -1.31
N GLN A 58 14.53 45.71 -0.57
CA GLN A 58 13.28 45.08 -1.04
C GLN A 58 13.47 44.13 -2.22
N ASN A 59 14.67 43.59 -2.40
CA ASN A 59 14.93 42.60 -3.43
C ASN A 59 14.41 41.23 -3.02
N HIS A 60 13.73 40.59 -3.97
CA HIS A 60 13.27 39.23 -3.76
C HIS A 60 14.44 38.23 -3.87
N LEU A 61 14.59 37.35 -2.88
CA LEU A 61 15.62 36.34 -2.92
C LEU A 61 15.12 35.14 -3.74
N ARG A 62 15.97 34.64 -4.62
CA ARG A 62 15.65 33.38 -5.36
C ARG A 62 15.49 32.22 -4.41
N LEU A 63 14.67 31.26 -4.80
CA LEU A 63 14.49 29.97 -4.06
C LEU A 63 15.85 29.24 -3.94
N GLY A 64 16.14 28.76 -2.72
CA GLY A 64 17.40 28.07 -2.45
C GLY A 64 18.61 28.98 -2.17
N TYR A 65 18.41 30.32 -2.14
CA TYR A 65 19.48 31.26 -1.76
C TYR A 65 19.74 31.20 -0.25
N GLU A 66 21.02 31.03 0.09
CA GLU A 66 21.52 31.11 1.47
C GLU A 66 22.50 32.29 1.59
N THR A 67 22.66 32.77 2.83
CA THR A 67 23.56 33.92 3.13
C THR A 67 25.04 33.62 2.88
N GLY A 68 25.44 32.35 2.83
CA GLY A 68 26.77 31.91 2.44
C GLY A 68 26.94 31.93 0.93
N ASN A 69 28.18 31.95 0.45
CA ASN A 69 28.50 31.98 -0.97
C ASN A 69 28.05 30.69 -1.69
N THR A 70 28.11 29.54 -0.99
CA THR A 70 27.70 28.24 -1.51
C THR A 70 26.57 27.67 -0.66
N PRO A 71 25.38 27.39 -1.22
CA PRO A 71 24.30 26.75 -0.50
C PRO A 71 24.72 25.37 0.06
N PHE A 72 24.06 24.92 1.14
CA PHE A 72 24.44 23.67 1.80
C PHE A 72 24.42 22.46 0.87
N TYR A 73 23.45 22.38 -0.01
CA TYR A 73 23.29 21.25 -0.97
C TYR A 73 24.38 21.21 -2.04
N LEU A 74 25.16 22.29 -2.22
CA LEU A 74 26.33 22.32 -3.09
C LEU A 74 27.64 22.11 -2.33
N ARG A 75 27.64 22.23 -0.98
CA ARG A 75 28.83 21.98 -0.14
C ARG A 75 29.10 20.51 0.04
N PHE A 76 28.04 19.71 0.11
CA PHE A 76 28.16 18.27 0.17
C PHE A 76 28.37 17.72 -1.24
N GLY A 77 29.34 16.84 -1.39
CA GLY A 77 29.54 16.11 -2.66
C GLY A 77 28.27 15.40 -3.07
N TYR A 78 28.09 15.17 -4.36
CA TYR A 78 26.99 14.37 -4.87
C TYR A 78 27.18 12.92 -4.42
N GLU A 79 26.41 12.52 -3.41
CA GLU A 79 26.26 11.10 -3.08
C GLU A 79 25.11 10.55 -3.90
N PRO A 80 25.34 9.52 -4.71
CA PRO A 80 24.31 8.95 -5.58
C PRO A 80 23.31 8.08 -4.79
N TYR A 81 22.89 8.56 -3.63
CA TYR A 81 21.96 7.86 -2.74
C TYR A 81 20.65 7.50 -3.47
N TYR A 82 20.14 8.41 -4.28
CA TYR A 82 18.92 8.21 -5.08
C TYR A 82 19.18 7.67 -6.48
N LYS A 83 20.42 7.27 -6.78
CA LYS A 83 20.73 6.67 -8.08
C LYS A 83 19.90 5.41 -8.31
N GLY A 84 19.15 5.37 -9.40
CA GLY A 84 18.30 4.25 -9.74
C GLY A 84 16.95 4.19 -9.00
N HIS A 85 16.62 5.15 -8.12
CA HIS A 85 15.29 5.17 -7.47
C HIS A 85 14.14 5.23 -8.47
N HIS A 86 14.33 5.92 -9.59
CA HIS A 86 13.36 5.99 -10.67
C HIS A 86 13.14 4.65 -11.40
N LEU A 87 13.98 3.63 -11.12
CA LEU A 87 13.85 2.28 -11.66
C LEU A 87 13.25 1.30 -10.66
N LYS A 88 13.06 1.71 -9.40
CA LYS A 88 12.46 0.85 -8.37
C LYS A 88 10.99 0.60 -8.68
N ARG A 89 10.57 -0.63 -8.41
CA ARG A 89 9.14 -0.99 -8.46
C ARG A 89 8.40 -0.27 -7.36
N GLU A 90 7.27 0.28 -7.70
CA GLU A 90 6.38 0.93 -6.74
C GLU A 90 5.13 0.07 -6.53
N TYR A 91 4.66 0.04 -5.28
CA TYR A 91 3.46 -0.67 -4.88
C TYR A 91 2.53 0.32 -4.18
N PRO A 92 1.53 0.89 -4.86
CA PRO A 92 0.55 1.77 -4.21
C PRO A 92 -0.04 1.15 -2.95
N PRO A 93 -0.03 1.86 -1.82
CA PRO A 93 -0.50 1.33 -0.55
C PRO A 93 -2.03 1.33 -0.49
N ILE A 94 -2.58 0.26 0.09
CA ILE A 94 -4.00 0.14 0.47
C ILE A 94 -4.03 -0.25 1.94
N SER A 95 -4.71 0.53 2.77
CA SER A 95 -4.83 0.21 4.19
C SER A 95 -5.92 -0.85 4.44
N LEU A 96 -5.77 -1.61 5.52
CA LEU A 96 -6.82 -2.56 5.94
C LEU A 96 -8.14 -1.85 6.27
N ALA A 97 -8.08 -0.63 6.80
CA ALA A 97 -9.27 0.20 7.01
C ALA A 97 -9.98 0.54 5.69
N GLN A 98 -9.23 0.87 4.63
CA GLN A 98 -9.81 1.10 3.31
C GLN A 98 -10.39 -0.18 2.72
N LEU A 99 -9.71 -1.31 2.88
CA LEU A 99 -10.19 -2.61 2.42
C LEU A 99 -11.50 -2.99 3.13
N GLN A 100 -11.58 -2.83 4.46
CA GLN A 100 -12.81 -3.08 5.24
C GLN A 100 -13.95 -2.18 4.74
N LYS A 101 -13.68 -0.90 4.51
CA LYS A 101 -14.67 0.03 3.97
C LYS A 101 -15.20 -0.36 2.58
N LEU A 102 -14.34 -0.92 1.72
CA LEU A 102 -14.77 -1.43 0.40
C LEU A 102 -15.69 -2.64 0.53
N ILE A 103 -15.45 -3.49 1.51
CA ILE A 103 -16.27 -4.66 1.82
C ILE A 103 -17.61 -4.20 2.42
N ASP A 104 -17.59 -3.31 3.40
CA ASP A 104 -18.79 -2.78 4.07
C ASP A 104 -19.72 -1.99 3.12
N THR A 105 -19.17 -1.46 2.04
CA THR A 105 -19.95 -0.75 1.00
C THR A 105 -20.30 -1.63 -0.20
N ASP A 106 -20.16 -2.96 -0.09
CA ASP A 106 -20.45 -3.95 -1.14
C ASP A 106 -19.71 -3.71 -2.48
N ARG A 107 -18.54 -3.07 -2.43
CA ARG A 107 -17.70 -2.86 -3.61
C ARG A 107 -16.72 -4.00 -3.87
N LEU A 108 -16.40 -4.75 -2.83
CA LEU A 108 -15.62 -5.98 -2.90
C LEU A 108 -16.46 -7.14 -2.36
N ASP A 109 -16.59 -8.17 -3.17
CA ASP A 109 -17.26 -9.41 -2.79
C ASP A 109 -16.30 -10.31 -2.03
N THR A 110 -16.69 -10.72 -0.83
CA THR A 110 -15.93 -11.64 0.03
C THR A 110 -16.18 -13.11 -0.28
N GLN A 111 -17.18 -13.43 -1.11
CA GLN A 111 -17.48 -14.80 -1.52
C GLN A 111 -16.55 -15.31 -2.63
N THR A 112 -15.83 -14.43 -3.27
CA THR A 112 -14.86 -14.75 -4.31
C THR A 112 -13.46 -14.32 -3.89
N PRO A 113 -12.39 -15.03 -4.33
CA PRO A 113 -11.04 -14.58 -4.05
C PRO A 113 -10.78 -13.18 -4.60
N ILE A 114 -10.29 -12.31 -3.73
CA ILE A 114 -9.98 -10.92 -4.07
C ILE A 114 -8.60 -10.88 -4.72
N ASP A 115 -8.57 -10.46 -5.96
CA ASP A 115 -7.33 -10.27 -6.71
C ASP A 115 -7.15 -8.80 -7.14
N LEU A 116 -6.05 -8.52 -7.81
CA LEU A 116 -5.74 -7.19 -8.31
C LEU A 116 -6.83 -6.66 -9.27
N THR A 117 -7.46 -7.54 -10.06
CA THR A 117 -8.57 -7.18 -10.96
C THR A 117 -9.78 -6.70 -10.17
N SER A 118 -10.13 -7.43 -9.09
CA SER A 118 -11.25 -7.07 -8.21
C SER A 118 -11.01 -5.70 -7.56
N ILE A 119 -9.79 -5.46 -7.07
CA ILE A 119 -9.41 -4.18 -6.47
C ILE A 119 -9.50 -3.03 -7.49
N CYS A 120 -8.97 -3.21 -8.70
CA CYS A 120 -9.05 -2.19 -9.75
C CYS A 120 -10.48 -1.91 -10.21
N ASN A 121 -11.34 -2.93 -10.24
CA ASN A 121 -12.75 -2.80 -10.62
C ASN A 121 -13.57 -1.96 -9.63
N THR A 122 -13.09 -1.76 -8.39
CA THR A 122 -13.74 -0.85 -7.43
C THR A 122 -13.74 0.61 -7.91
N GLY A 123 -12.83 0.95 -8.82
CA GLY A 123 -12.65 2.31 -9.36
C GLY A 123 -12.03 3.31 -8.39
N LEU A 124 -11.65 2.88 -7.19
CA LEU A 124 -11.00 3.75 -6.18
C LEU A 124 -9.48 3.68 -6.24
N PHE A 125 -8.93 2.60 -6.78
CA PHE A 125 -7.50 2.41 -6.92
C PHE A 125 -7.12 2.32 -8.38
N GLU A 126 -6.19 3.18 -8.79
CA GLU A 126 -5.64 3.20 -10.14
C GLU A 126 -4.20 2.70 -10.11
N ILE A 127 -3.95 1.58 -10.74
CA ILE A 127 -2.60 1.05 -10.92
C ILE A 127 -2.12 1.44 -12.30
N ARG A 128 -0.96 2.07 -12.36
CA ARG A 128 -0.34 2.59 -13.58
C ARG A 128 0.98 1.88 -13.86
N PRO A 129 0.98 0.83 -14.69
CA PRO A 129 2.21 0.12 -15.04
C PRO A 129 3.26 1.02 -15.71
N ASP A 130 2.84 2.07 -16.43
CA ASP A 130 3.69 3.10 -17.03
C ASP A 130 4.49 3.93 -15.99
N ARG A 131 4.02 3.98 -14.76
CA ARG A 131 4.70 4.62 -13.62
C ARG A 131 5.44 3.66 -12.71
N LEU A 132 5.78 2.47 -13.21
CA LEU A 132 6.45 1.40 -12.45
C LEU A 132 5.63 0.88 -11.26
N HIS A 133 4.30 1.00 -11.30
CA HIS A 133 3.45 0.31 -10.34
C HIS A 133 3.42 -1.18 -10.70
N TYR A 134 3.83 -2.03 -9.78
CA TYR A 134 3.88 -3.50 -9.96
C TYR A 134 2.80 -4.24 -9.17
N GLY A 135 1.76 -3.55 -8.78
CA GLY A 135 0.63 -4.08 -8.01
C GLY A 135 0.34 -3.23 -6.78
N VAL A 136 -0.15 -3.83 -5.72
CA VAL A 136 -0.55 -3.15 -4.48
C VAL A 136 0.21 -3.68 -3.28
N GLN A 137 0.40 -2.81 -2.30
CA GLN A 137 0.90 -3.15 -0.98
C GLN A 137 -0.21 -2.93 0.04
N LEU A 138 -0.45 -3.90 0.90
CA LEU A 138 -1.30 -3.67 2.06
C LEU A 138 -0.51 -2.98 3.17
N THR A 139 -1.17 -2.09 3.91
CA THR A 139 -0.61 -1.43 5.10
C THR A 139 -1.44 -1.76 6.34
N ASP A 140 -0.81 -1.67 7.49
CA ASP A 140 -1.34 -2.08 8.80
C ASP A 140 -2.34 -1.10 9.41
N GLU A 141 -2.60 0.02 8.76
CA GLU A 141 -3.60 0.99 9.24
C GLU A 141 -4.99 0.34 9.28
N GLY A 142 -5.57 0.27 10.48
CA GLY A 142 -6.86 -0.38 10.73
C GLY A 142 -6.78 -1.89 10.95
N ALA A 143 -5.58 -2.46 11.19
CA ALA A 143 -5.40 -3.89 11.44
C ALA A 143 -6.18 -4.39 12.67
N ASP A 144 -6.36 -3.56 13.69
CA ASP A 144 -7.11 -3.90 14.90
C ASP A 144 -8.62 -3.97 14.67
N GLU A 145 -9.13 -3.16 13.73
CA GLU A 145 -10.55 -3.03 13.43
C GLU A 145 -10.99 -3.95 12.28
N PHE A 146 -10.02 -4.54 11.59
CA PHE A 146 -10.29 -5.42 10.46
C PHE A 146 -10.94 -6.72 10.93
N CYS A 147 -12.15 -7.03 10.42
CA CYS A 147 -12.93 -8.21 10.84
C CYS A 147 -13.37 -9.11 9.67
N ALA A 148 -13.16 -8.70 8.42
CA ALA A 148 -13.59 -9.47 7.27
C ALA A 148 -12.76 -10.75 7.09
N LYS A 149 -13.46 -11.85 6.73
CA LYS A 149 -12.83 -13.11 6.30
C LYS A 149 -12.72 -13.08 4.79
N ILE A 150 -11.49 -13.09 4.28
CA ILE A 150 -11.19 -12.95 2.85
C ILE A 150 -10.10 -13.90 2.39
N ASN A 151 -10.12 -14.24 1.12
CA ASN A 151 -8.99 -14.81 0.41
C ASN A 151 -8.45 -13.72 -0.53
N ILE A 152 -7.23 -13.23 -0.29
CA ILE A 152 -6.68 -12.10 -1.03
C ILE A 152 -5.30 -12.41 -1.61
N GLU A 153 -5.11 -12.05 -2.88
CA GLU A 153 -3.83 -12.06 -3.57
C GLU A 153 -3.33 -10.62 -3.77
N VAL A 154 -2.19 -10.28 -3.14
CA VAL A 154 -1.54 -8.98 -3.25
C VAL A 154 -0.07 -9.14 -3.60
N GLN A 155 0.63 -8.04 -3.91
CA GLN A 155 2.03 -8.13 -4.31
C GLN A 155 2.98 -7.91 -3.15
N HIS A 156 2.56 -7.15 -2.15
CA HIS A 156 3.36 -6.93 -0.94
C HIS A 156 2.47 -6.81 0.29
N ALA A 157 2.85 -7.47 1.38
CA ALA A 157 2.15 -7.38 2.66
C ALA A 157 3.15 -7.48 3.81
N PRO A 158 3.12 -6.56 4.78
CA PRO A 158 3.91 -6.66 5.99
C PRO A 158 3.31 -7.67 6.97
N GLU A 159 4.13 -8.17 7.86
CA GLU A 159 3.77 -9.20 8.83
C GLU A 159 2.51 -8.88 9.67
N PRO A 160 2.32 -7.65 10.20
CA PRO A 160 1.11 -7.31 10.97
C PRO A 160 -0.19 -7.45 10.16
N VAL A 161 -0.14 -7.17 8.86
CA VAL A 161 -1.29 -7.33 7.96
C VAL A 161 -1.62 -8.81 7.76
N ILE A 162 -0.59 -9.63 7.57
CA ILE A 162 -0.78 -11.09 7.46
C ILE A 162 -1.43 -11.63 8.73
N ALA A 163 -0.94 -11.21 9.90
CA ALA A 163 -1.51 -11.62 11.18
C ALA A 163 -2.98 -11.18 11.35
N ALA A 164 -3.32 -9.96 10.95
CA ALA A 164 -4.69 -9.44 11.03
C ALA A 164 -5.68 -10.23 10.14
N ILE A 165 -5.26 -10.59 8.93
CA ILE A 165 -6.10 -11.38 8.00
C ILE A 165 -6.24 -12.81 8.49
N GLU A 166 -5.15 -13.47 8.91
CA GLU A 166 -5.16 -14.85 9.39
C GLU A 166 -5.89 -15.02 10.73
N ARG A 167 -5.84 -14.02 11.61
CA ARG A 167 -6.61 -13.98 12.86
C ARG A 167 -8.12 -14.13 12.60
N ASN A 168 -8.61 -13.52 11.53
CA ASN A 168 -10.02 -13.58 11.14
C ASN A 168 -10.38 -14.83 10.31
N GLY A 169 -9.46 -15.77 10.16
CA GLY A 169 -9.66 -16.99 9.36
C GLY A 169 -9.52 -16.77 7.86
N GLY A 170 -9.05 -15.60 7.42
CA GLY A 170 -8.75 -15.33 6.02
C GLY A 170 -7.46 -15.98 5.55
N VAL A 171 -7.25 -15.93 4.24
CA VAL A 171 -6.03 -16.39 3.57
C VAL A 171 -5.43 -15.23 2.77
N ILE A 172 -4.14 -15.03 2.93
CA ILE A 172 -3.40 -14.05 2.13
C ILE A 172 -2.30 -14.78 1.35
N ARG A 173 -2.08 -14.32 0.13
CA ARG A 173 -1.00 -14.81 -0.72
C ARG A 173 -0.31 -13.63 -1.39
N THR A 174 1.02 -13.64 -1.38
CA THR A 174 1.80 -12.65 -2.13
C THR A 174 2.22 -13.23 -3.46
N ALA A 175 2.00 -12.49 -4.54
CA ALA A 175 2.25 -12.94 -5.90
C ALA A 175 2.81 -11.84 -6.79
N TYR A 176 3.82 -12.17 -7.58
CA TYR A 176 4.46 -11.25 -8.52
C TYR A 176 3.66 -11.16 -9.82
N TYR A 177 3.58 -9.95 -10.38
CA TYR A 177 3.09 -9.71 -11.74
C TYR A 177 4.14 -8.96 -12.54
N ASP A 178 4.42 -9.44 -13.73
CA ASP A 178 5.24 -8.73 -14.71
C ASP A 178 4.43 -7.59 -15.36
N PRO A 179 5.08 -6.55 -15.93
CA PRO A 179 4.38 -5.40 -16.50
C PRO A 179 3.36 -5.76 -17.57
N HIS A 180 3.65 -6.76 -18.41
CA HIS A 180 2.74 -7.19 -19.48
C HIS A 180 1.48 -7.85 -18.92
N SER A 181 1.63 -8.78 -17.97
CA SER A 181 0.52 -9.41 -17.27
C SER A 181 -0.28 -8.39 -16.46
N LEU A 182 0.39 -7.40 -15.88
CA LEU A 182 -0.24 -6.34 -15.10
C LEU A 182 -1.15 -5.47 -15.98
N TYR A 183 -0.75 -5.13 -17.21
CA TYR A 183 -1.63 -4.42 -18.16
C TYR A 183 -2.92 -5.18 -18.43
N ALA A 184 -2.83 -6.51 -18.58
CA ALA A 184 -4.01 -7.35 -18.80
C ALA A 184 -4.93 -7.37 -17.57
N VAL A 185 -4.37 -7.49 -16.37
CA VAL A 185 -5.11 -7.58 -15.10
C VAL A 185 -5.80 -6.26 -14.74
N VAL A 186 -5.09 -5.13 -14.87
CA VAL A 186 -5.62 -3.80 -14.53
C VAL A 186 -6.73 -3.36 -15.49
N ASN A 187 -6.63 -3.72 -16.76
CA ASN A 187 -7.60 -3.34 -17.79
C ASN A 187 -8.25 -4.57 -18.44
N ALA A 188 -8.68 -5.54 -17.65
CA ALA A 188 -9.19 -6.82 -18.12
C ALA A 188 -10.29 -6.67 -19.19
N LYS A 189 -11.26 -5.79 -18.98
CA LYS A 189 -12.31 -5.53 -19.95
C LYS A 189 -11.76 -5.08 -21.32
N LYS A 190 -10.88 -4.09 -21.33
CA LYS A 190 -10.24 -3.59 -22.57
C LYS A 190 -9.35 -4.64 -23.22
N TRP A 191 -8.72 -5.51 -22.43
CA TRP A 191 -7.91 -6.61 -22.92
C TRP A 191 -8.78 -7.63 -23.68
N PHE A 192 -9.89 -8.03 -23.09
CA PHE A 192 -10.82 -8.97 -23.70
C PHE A 192 -11.56 -8.38 -24.91
N GLU A 193 -11.90 -7.09 -24.91
CA GLU A 193 -12.46 -6.39 -26.05
C GLU A 193 -11.54 -6.43 -27.29
N LYS A 194 -10.22 -6.42 -27.08
CA LYS A 194 -9.23 -6.53 -28.17
C LYS A 194 -9.09 -7.95 -28.73
N GLY A 195 -9.62 -8.97 -28.05
CA GLY A 195 -9.45 -10.38 -28.45
C GLY A 195 -8.01 -10.87 -28.42
N VAL A 196 -7.18 -10.30 -27.56
CA VAL A 196 -5.78 -10.71 -27.41
C VAL A 196 -5.70 -11.92 -26.48
N PRO A 197 -4.84 -12.92 -26.77
CA PRO A 197 -4.64 -14.07 -25.87
C PRO A 197 -4.22 -13.65 -24.48
N ILE A 198 -4.69 -14.40 -23.48
CA ILE A 198 -4.31 -14.18 -22.09
C ILE A 198 -2.81 -14.44 -21.93
N PRO A 199 -2.02 -13.45 -21.44
CA PRO A 199 -0.59 -13.63 -21.28
C PRO A 199 -0.26 -14.61 -20.15
N ARG A 200 0.90 -15.25 -20.29
CA ARG A 200 1.45 -16.10 -19.25
C ARG A 200 2.21 -15.26 -18.24
N ARG A 201 1.88 -15.35 -16.98
CA ARG A 201 2.61 -14.68 -15.90
C ARG A 201 4.07 -15.13 -15.87
N MET A 202 4.99 -14.19 -15.91
CA MET A 202 6.42 -14.45 -15.79
C MET A 202 6.83 -14.69 -14.34
N LEU A 203 7.91 -15.42 -14.14
CA LEU A 203 8.51 -15.59 -12.84
C LEU A 203 9.12 -14.26 -12.34
N PRO A 204 9.21 -14.05 -11.01
CA PRO A 204 9.86 -12.86 -10.49
C PRO A 204 11.34 -12.80 -10.89
N PRO A 205 11.90 -11.61 -11.09
CA PRO A 205 13.30 -11.43 -11.35
C PRO A 205 14.15 -11.81 -10.12
N GLN A 206 15.42 -12.03 -10.31
CA GLN A 206 16.32 -12.58 -9.30
C GLN A 206 16.34 -11.80 -7.98
N ASP A 207 16.16 -10.48 -8.02
CA ASP A 207 16.08 -9.60 -6.85
C ASP A 207 14.77 -9.74 -6.05
N ALA A 208 13.72 -10.30 -6.63
CA ALA A 208 12.42 -10.48 -6.01
C ALA A 208 12.06 -11.94 -5.72
N VAL A 209 12.81 -12.91 -6.24
CA VAL A 209 12.54 -14.35 -6.04
C VAL A 209 12.51 -14.70 -4.55
N GLU A 210 13.47 -14.20 -3.77
CA GLU A 210 13.54 -14.48 -2.33
C GLU A 210 12.26 -14.11 -1.59
N TYR A 211 11.68 -12.95 -1.92
CA TYR A 211 10.45 -12.49 -1.28
C TYR A 211 9.26 -13.44 -1.56
N TYR A 212 9.11 -13.89 -2.82
CA TYR A 212 7.97 -14.71 -3.25
C TYR A 212 8.16 -16.21 -3.05
N THR A 213 9.34 -16.65 -2.65
CA THR A 213 9.62 -18.03 -2.21
C THR A 213 9.61 -18.17 -0.68
N ASP A 214 9.64 -17.06 0.05
CA ASP A 214 9.62 -17.08 1.50
C ASP A 214 8.20 -17.39 2.03
N ALA A 215 8.08 -18.41 2.85
CA ALA A 215 6.84 -18.80 3.50
C ALA A 215 6.33 -17.75 4.52
N ARG A 216 7.22 -16.95 5.12
CA ARG A 216 6.87 -15.85 6.03
C ARG A 216 6.04 -14.80 5.33
N ASN A 217 6.38 -14.49 4.10
CA ASN A 217 5.65 -13.54 3.27
C ASN A 217 4.42 -14.15 2.57
N ARG A 218 4.11 -15.42 2.81
CA ARG A 218 3.03 -16.17 2.12
C ARG A 218 3.22 -16.15 0.60
N GLY A 219 4.48 -16.27 0.17
CA GLY A 219 4.83 -16.25 -1.25
C GLY A 219 4.18 -17.40 -2.04
N TYR A 220 3.69 -17.10 -3.24
CA TYR A 220 2.99 -18.07 -4.10
C TYR A 220 3.89 -19.19 -4.65
N LEU A 221 5.22 -19.05 -4.52
CA LEU A 221 6.22 -20.07 -4.89
C LEU A 221 6.76 -20.82 -3.67
N ALA A 222 6.30 -20.48 -2.46
CA ALA A 222 6.74 -21.13 -1.24
C ALA A 222 6.13 -22.53 -1.08
N ASN A 223 6.81 -23.39 -0.34
CA ASN A 223 6.32 -24.73 -0.03
C ASN A 223 5.08 -24.64 0.91
N PRO A 224 3.94 -25.27 0.59
CA PRO A 224 2.74 -25.25 1.42
C PRO A 224 2.95 -25.74 2.86
N GLU A 225 3.81 -26.74 3.09
CA GLU A 225 4.13 -27.23 4.42
C GLU A 225 4.84 -26.17 5.26
N GLN A 226 5.76 -25.42 4.65
CA GLN A 226 6.45 -24.31 5.32
C GLN A 226 5.49 -23.16 5.62
N ILE A 227 4.55 -22.85 4.71
CA ILE A 227 3.51 -21.84 4.94
C ILE A 227 2.65 -22.24 6.14
N SER A 228 2.23 -23.50 6.24
CA SER A 228 1.42 -23.97 7.38
C SER A 228 2.17 -23.83 8.71
N TYR A 229 3.46 -24.15 8.74
CA TYR A 229 4.31 -23.97 9.90
C TYR A 229 4.44 -22.48 10.29
N GLU A 230 4.77 -21.61 9.33
CA GLU A 230 4.93 -20.18 9.56
C GLU A 230 3.62 -19.49 9.99
N ARG A 231 2.45 -20.03 9.61
CA ARG A 231 1.16 -19.56 10.13
C ARG A 231 1.02 -19.84 11.64
N LEU A 232 1.44 -21.00 12.11
CA LEU A 232 1.45 -21.33 13.53
C LEU A 232 2.44 -20.45 14.32
N VAL A 233 3.64 -20.24 13.77
CA VAL A 233 4.66 -19.36 14.39
C VAL A 233 4.13 -17.94 14.52
N LEU A 234 3.49 -17.43 13.47
CA LEU A 234 2.91 -16.09 13.47
C LEU A 234 1.77 -15.96 14.49
N ALA A 235 0.89 -16.96 14.56
CA ALA A 235 -0.19 -16.99 15.53
C ALA A 235 0.31 -16.97 16.97
N GLN A 236 1.38 -17.71 17.28
CA GLN A 236 2.04 -17.68 18.60
C GLN A 236 2.66 -16.29 18.88
N LYS A 237 3.32 -15.70 17.89
CA LYS A 237 3.96 -14.39 18.02
C LYS A 237 2.97 -13.27 18.34
N TYR A 238 1.81 -13.26 17.68
CA TYR A 238 0.78 -12.24 17.85
C TYR A 238 -0.31 -12.63 18.88
N GLY A 239 -0.26 -13.84 19.42
CA GLY A 239 -1.16 -14.31 20.48
C GLY A 239 -2.60 -14.53 20.07
N TYR A 240 -2.86 -14.96 18.83
CA TYR A 240 -4.20 -15.33 18.38
C TYR A 240 -4.30 -16.83 18.11
N GLU A 241 -5.51 -17.38 18.25
CA GLU A 241 -5.81 -18.74 17.85
C GLU A 241 -6.01 -18.79 16.34
N LEU A 242 -5.28 -19.69 15.67
CA LEU A 242 -5.40 -19.85 14.23
C LEU A 242 -6.64 -20.71 13.90
N PRO A 243 -7.65 -20.16 13.21
CA PRO A 243 -8.80 -20.94 12.80
C PRO A 243 -8.41 -22.06 11.83
N LYS A 244 -9.02 -23.23 11.97
CA LYS A 244 -8.84 -24.33 11.02
C LYS A 244 -9.63 -24.04 9.76
N ILE A 245 -8.94 -23.94 8.64
CA ILE A 245 -9.57 -23.66 7.34
C ILE A 245 -10.44 -24.86 6.90
N GLU A 246 -10.07 -26.09 7.26
CA GLU A 246 -10.74 -27.33 6.85
C GLU A 246 -12.17 -27.43 7.40
N ASP A 247 -12.41 -26.89 8.59
CA ASP A 247 -13.72 -26.93 9.28
C ASP A 247 -14.62 -25.75 8.87
N ASP A 248 -14.14 -24.88 7.98
CA ASP A 248 -14.84 -23.64 7.62
C ASP A 248 -15.88 -23.89 6.51
N PRO A 249 -17.11 -23.38 6.63
CA PRO A 249 -18.12 -23.49 5.57
C PRO A 249 -17.71 -22.82 4.26
N GLN A 250 -16.76 -21.88 4.28
CA GLN A 250 -16.20 -21.21 3.10
C GLN A 250 -14.89 -21.84 2.61
N TYR A 251 -14.64 -23.09 2.94
CA TYR A 251 -13.40 -23.81 2.60
C TYR A 251 -13.01 -23.69 1.12
N GLU A 252 -13.96 -23.90 0.21
CA GLU A 252 -13.71 -23.83 -1.23
C GLU A 252 -13.18 -22.44 -1.65
N MET A 253 -13.80 -21.38 -1.16
CA MET A 253 -13.35 -20.01 -1.44
C MET A 253 -11.95 -19.73 -0.85
N LEU A 254 -11.71 -20.16 0.40
CA LEU A 254 -10.44 -19.92 1.10
C LEU A 254 -9.26 -20.68 0.48
N THR A 255 -9.50 -21.85 -0.08
CA THR A 255 -8.46 -22.69 -0.70
C THR A 255 -8.25 -22.41 -2.18
N GLN A 256 -9.17 -21.68 -2.81
CA GLN A 256 -9.09 -21.36 -4.22
C GLN A 256 -7.88 -20.49 -4.53
N THR A 257 -7.02 -20.99 -5.43
CA THR A 257 -5.76 -20.32 -5.78
C THR A 257 -5.51 -20.36 -7.27
N LYS A 258 -4.74 -19.41 -7.77
CA LYS A 258 -4.26 -19.40 -9.15
C LYS A 258 -2.98 -20.23 -9.28
N ASP A 259 -2.79 -20.85 -10.42
CA ASP A 259 -1.50 -21.44 -10.75
C ASP A 259 -0.40 -20.36 -10.84
N PRO A 260 0.87 -20.70 -10.58
CA PRO A 260 1.96 -19.74 -10.62
C PRO A 260 2.09 -18.95 -11.93
N ARG A 261 1.58 -19.49 -13.04
CA ARG A 261 1.64 -18.86 -14.36
C ARG A 261 0.32 -18.30 -14.85
N GLN A 262 -0.71 -18.38 -14.05
CA GLN A 262 -2.06 -17.92 -14.35
C GLN A 262 -2.28 -16.51 -13.81
N ILE A 263 -2.90 -15.63 -14.60
CA ILE A 263 -3.21 -14.26 -14.18
C ILE A 263 -4.67 -14.07 -13.78
N PHE A 264 -5.59 -14.77 -14.43
CA PHE A 264 -7.01 -14.76 -14.07
C PHE A 264 -7.44 -16.12 -13.53
N LEU A 265 -8.24 -16.10 -12.50
CA LEU A 265 -8.76 -17.33 -11.90
C LEU A 265 -9.63 -18.08 -12.92
N GLY A 266 -9.37 -19.40 -13.07
CA GLY A 266 -10.13 -20.26 -13.99
C GLY A 266 -9.85 -20.05 -15.48
N LEU A 267 -8.94 -19.15 -15.86
CA LEU A 267 -8.58 -18.89 -17.25
C LEU A 267 -7.10 -19.21 -17.51
N ASN A 268 -6.84 -20.11 -18.43
CA ASN A 268 -5.46 -20.50 -18.72
C ASN A 268 -4.77 -19.53 -19.68
N PRO A 269 -3.45 -19.39 -19.58
CA PRO A 269 -2.66 -18.60 -20.53
C PRO A 269 -2.85 -19.12 -21.95
N GLY A 270 -2.91 -18.19 -22.91
CA GLY A 270 -3.09 -18.51 -24.31
C GLY A 270 -4.57 -18.62 -24.77
N TRP A 271 -5.51 -18.69 -23.83
CA TRP A 271 -6.92 -18.64 -24.20
C TRP A 271 -7.33 -17.24 -24.65
N VAL A 272 -8.30 -17.18 -25.56
CA VAL A 272 -8.89 -15.93 -26.05
C VAL A 272 -10.35 -15.86 -25.62
N ILE A 273 -10.74 -14.74 -25.03
CA ILE A 273 -12.13 -14.50 -24.63
C ILE A 273 -12.78 -13.62 -25.68
N SER A 274 -13.86 -14.12 -26.31
CA SER A 274 -14.73 -13.33 -27.16
C SER A 274 -15.91 -12.81 -26.35
N LEU A 275 -15.91 -11.52 -26.04
CA LEU A 275 -17.05 -10.88 -25.35
C LEU A 275 -18.28 -10.80 -26.24
N ARG A 276 -18.08 -10.69 -27.55
CA ARG A 276 -19.16 -10.65 -28.55
C ARG A 276 -19.95 -11.95 -28.57
N ASP A 277 -19.22 -13.08 -28.66
CA ASP A 277 -19.82 -14.42 -28.83
C ASP A 277 -20.04 -15.09 -27.45
N ARG A 278 -19.61 -14.42 -26.35
CA ARG A 278 -19.63 -14.97 -24.98
C ARG A 278 -18.99 -16.36 -24.88
N ALA A 279 -17.88 -16.53 -25.57
CA ALA A 279 -17.21 -17.81 -25.70
C ALA A 279 -15.72 -17.71 -25.32
N ILE A 280 -15.18 -18.81 -24.80
CA ILE A 280 -13.75 -18.96 -24.53
C ILE A 280 -13.16 -19.85 -25.61
N ILE A 281 -12.27 -19.30 -26.41
CA ILE A 281 -11.54 -20.00 -27.46
C ILE A 281 -10.29 -20.60 -26.82
N LYS A 282 -10.24 -21.92 -26.79
CA LYS A 282 -9.10 -22.68 -26.26
C LYS A 282 -8.20 -23.12 -27.40
N ALA A 283 -6.88 -23.17 -27.16
CA ALA A 283 -5.96 -23.79 -28.10
C ALA A 283 -6.34 -25.28 -28.23
N LYS A 284 -6.32 -25.81 -29.45
CA LYS A 284 -6.40 -27.28 -29.67
C LYS A 284 -5.06 -27.85 -29.20
N GLU A 285 -5.12 -28.83 -28.32
CA GLU A 285 -3.98 -29.67 -27.97
C GLU A 285 -3.53 -30.51 -29.16
#